data_82515d80a48b0f1744936b27022d3ad7
#
_entry.id   82515d80a48b0f1744936b27022d3ad7
#
_cell.length_a   1.000
_cell.length_b   1.000
_cell.length_c   1.000
_cell.angle_alpha   90.00
_cell.angle_beta   90.00
_cell.angle_gamma   90.00
#
_symmetry.space_group_name_H-M   'P 1'
#
loop_
_entity.id
_entity.type
_entity.pdbx_description
1 polymer ?
#
loop_
_entity_poly.entity_id
_entity_poly.type
_entity_poly.pdbx_seq_one_letter_code
_entity_poly.pdbx_strand_id
1 'polypeptide(L)'
;MKEPMDWISLVITYEKLDWIQIFVKDPDGFIRMQYTGKKRAERILLGRLQENCSIGSVPGDVGAGTWKADVIAYARDEDSMFKLEWMHGKDVSAESSTVPIAIGTPWVTLDGDDRYKQERPNCGARWYKGDFHMHTSLSDGKQSPEQLMESSLRQQLNFIVVTEHNHRHTTWPSHDRLLALPGMEVTAFQGHWNVLGITDWLPLYDEDGTLTMEDAEGMNRIIAAAREQGAVCSLNHPYLAPWDWRFGRTELSLFHAIEIWNDPTYEGNAEAAERALMLWDACWARGLRLAGIGGSDTHLLPHESYMEGGPPSMAGDPATYVYCDELSEVQLLDAVKKGRCIVTRGPQLEPCIYSGGRQILPGDQVSMDAQAAVPIRYSIAIKGIKEKGKLIWLLNGLPVFEAIVNEDGPYVYETEWTGEAYRWLRVEHRSEYGTLLAFINPIYANPIGCASLTWEEVNAEL
;
A
#
# COMPACT_ATOMS: atom_id res chain seq x y z
N MET A 1 2.43 -25.73 -27.23
CA MET A 1 2.56 -27.17 -26.89
C MET A 1 1.53 -27.98 -27.69
N LYS A 2 1.85 -29.19 -28.14
CA LYS A 2 0.93 -30.02 -28.95
C LYS A 2 -0.08 -30.80 -28.09
N GLU A 3 0.23 -31.06 -26.84
CA GLU A 3 -0.58 -31.81 -25.87
C GLU A 3 -0.46 -31.17 -24.47
N PRO A 4 -1.39 -31.43 -23.55
CA PRO A 4 -1.29 -30.99 -22.16
C PRO A 4 -0.04 -31.55 -21.47
N MET A 5 0.56 -30.76 -20.59
CA MET A 5 1.73 -31.11 -19.78
C MET A 5 1.39 -31.05 -18.29
N ASP A 6 2.26 -31.62 -17.45
CA ASP A 6 2.10 -31.53 -16.00
C ASP A 6 2.73 -30.25 -15.44
N TRP A 7 3.75 -29.73 -16.15
CA TRP A 7 4.40 -28.49 -15.80
C TRP A 7 4.97 -27.75 -17.02
N ILE A 8 5.11 -26.43 -16.90
CA ILE A 8 5.83 -25.54 -17.83
C ILE A 8 6.72 -24.61 -17.03
N SER A 9 7.89 -24.31 -17.55
CA SER A 9 8.78 -23.31 -16.96
C SER A 9 9.43 -22.42 -17.99
N LEU A 10 9.81 -21.23 -17.54
CA LEU A 10 10.56 -20.25 -18.29
C LEU A 10 11.86 -19.96 -17.55
N VAL A 11 13.00 -20.22 -18.21
CA VAL A 11 14.32 -19.81 -17.72
C VAL A 11 14.64 -18.44 -18.30
N ILE A 12 14.94 -17.49 -17.44
CA ILE A 12 15.16 -16.10 -17.75
C ILE A 12 16.63 -15.78 -17.50
N THR A 13 17.32 -15.27 -18.51
CA THR A 13 18.69 -14.77 -18.38
C THR A 13 18.78 -13.42 -19.05
N TYR A 14 19.40 -12.44 -18.42
CA TYR A 14 19.59 -11.10 -19.01
C TYR A 14 20.88 -10.44 -18.54
N GLU A 15 21.35 -9.49 -19.35
CA GLU A 15 22.53 -8.69 -19.07
C GLU A 15 22.26 -7.21 -19.41
N LYS A 16 22.81 -6.30 -18.61
CA LYS A 16 22.75 -4.84 -18.80
C LYS A 16 21.32 -4.28 -18.88
N LEU A 17 20.37 -4.94 -18.25
CA LEU A 17 19.03 -4.40 -18.02
C LEU A 17 18.94 -3.79 -16.62
N ASP A 18 18.29 -2.65 -16.51
CA ASP A 18 17.95 -2.05 -15.21
C ASP A 18 16.82 -2.80 -14.55
N TRP A 19 15.86 -3.23 -15.37
CA TRP A 19 14.65 -3.89 -14.94
C TRP A 19 14.08 -4.76 -16.04
N ILE A 20 13.49 -5.89 -15.70
CA ILE A 20 12.73 -6.74 -16.61
C ILE A 20 11.46 -7.25 -15.93
N GLN A 21 10.35 -7.22 -16.65
CA GLN A 21 9.08 -7.82 -16.26
C GLN A 21 8.62 -8.78 -17.33
N ILE A 22 8.06 -9.91 -16.93
CA ILE A 22 7.58 -10.93 -17.84
C ILE A 22 6.23 -11.42 -17.35
N PHE A 23 5.24 -11.41 -18.25
CA PHE A 23 3.92 -11.95 -18.03
C PHE A 23 3.70 -13.12 -18.99
N VAL A 24 3.49 -14.32 -18.44
CA VAL A 24 3.26 -15.53 -19.23
C VAL A 24 1.78 -15.82 -19.29
N LYS A 25 1.25 -15.80 -20.51
CA LYS A 25 -0.16 -16.07 -20.81
C LYS A 25 -0.34 -17.49 -21.32
N ASP A 26 -1.40 -18.14 -20.85
CA ASP A 26 -1.82 -19.44 -21.35
C ASP A 26 -2.51 -19.33 -22.73
N PRO A 27 -2.91 -20.45 -23.36
CA PRO A 27 -3.58 -20.43 -24.66
C PRO A 27 -4.93 -19.68 -24.70
N ASP A 28 -5.56 -19.47 -23.55
CA ASP A 28 -6.83 -18.73 -23.42
C ASP A 28 -6.59 -17.23 -23.13
N GLY A 29 -5.32 -16.83 -22.95
CA GLY A 29 -4.91 -15.45 -22.74
C GLY A 29 -4.82 -15.03 -21.28
N PHE A 30 -5.04 -15.92 -20.30
CA PHE A 30 -4.91 -15.62 -18.88
C PHE A 30 -3.44 -15.59 -18.45
N ILE A 31 -3.05 -14.59 -17.66
CA ILE A 31 -1.72 -14.52 -17.05
C ILE A 31 -1.60 -15.62 -15.99
N ARG A 32 -0.66 -16.54 -16.20
CA ARG A 32 -0.44 -17.70 -15.33
C ARG A 32 0.90 -17.65 -14.59
N MET A 33 1.89 -16.95 -15.11
CA MET A 33 3.17 -16.73 -14.44
C MET A 33 3.60 -15.28 -14.64
N GLN A 34 4.30 -14.74 -13.66
CA GLN A 34 4.91 -13.43 -13.75
C GLN A 34 6.32 -13.46 -13.15
N TYR A 35 7.17 -12.59 -13.65
CA TYR A 35 8.50 -12.37 -13.14
C TYR A 35 8.78 -10.87 -13.16
N THR A 36 9.37 -10.38 -12.08
CA THR A 36 9.80 -9.00 -11.97
C THR A 36 11.13 -8.99 -11.24
N GLY A 37 12.13 -8.24 -11.71
CA GLY A 37 13.31 -8.17 -10.90
C GLY A 37 14.58 -7.73 -11.58
N LYS A 38 15.65 -7.81 -10.77
CA LYS A 38 17.03 -7.43 -11.08
C LYS A 38 18.01 -8.62 -11.03
N LYS A 39 17.52 -9.86 -10.93
CA LYS A 39 18.34 -11.08 -10.88
C LYS A 39 18.74 -11.47 -12.30
N ARG A 40 20.03 -11.76 -12.51
CA ARG A 40 20.59 -12.05 -13.85
C ARG A 40 20.14 -13.37 -14.46
N ALA A 41 19.73 -14.33 -13.66
CA ALA A 41 19.19 -15.60 -14.12
C ALA A 41 18.18 -16.12 -13.10
N GLU A 42 17.03 -16.53 -13.58
CA GLU A 42 16.01 -17.17 -12.76
C GLU A 42 15.16 -18.13 -13.57
N ARG A 43 14.51 -19.05 -12.90
CA ARG A 43 13.54 -19.96 -13.47
C ARG A 43 12.21 -19.79 -12.77
N ILE A 44 11.15 -19.52 -13.52
CA ILE A 44 9.78 -19.57 -13.04
C ILE A 44 9.10 -20.85 -13.51
N LEU A 45 8.30 -21.45 -12.64
CA LEU A 45 7.68 -22.76 -12.82
C LEU A 45 6.18 -22.67 -12.56
N LEU A 46 5.39 -23.32 -13.39
CA LEU A 46 3.95 -23.52 -13.25
C LEU A 46 3.64 -25.00 -13.30
N GLY A 47 2.90 -25.49 -12.31
CA GLY A 47 2.35 -26.82 -12.24
C GLY A 47 0.88 -26.81 -11.84
N ARG A 48 0.30 -27.99 -11.63
CA ARG A 48 -1.09 -28.16 -11.22
C ARG A 48 -1.37 -27.71 -9.80
N LEU A 49 -0.40 -27.94 -8.90
CA LEU A 49 -0.54 -27.64 -7.47
C LEU A 49 0.41 -26.52 -7.09
N GLN A 50 0.04 -25.75 -6.08
CA GLN A 50 0.81 -24.59 -5.60
C GLN A 50 2.25 -24.97 -5.20
N GLU A 51 2.44 -26.12 -4.57
CA GLU A 51 3.76 -26.66 -4.20
C GLU A 51 4.69 -26.95 -5.37
N ASN A 52 4.14 -27.01 -6.59
CA ASN A 52 4.86 -27.20 -7.85
C ASN A 52 4.92 -25.93 -8.69
N CYS A 53 4.72 -24.76 -8.07
CA CYS A 53 4.75 -23.47 -8.74
C CYS A 53 5.77 -22.54 -8.09
N SER A 54 6.33 -21.64 -8.88
CA SER A 54 7.02 -20.48 -8.34
C SER A 54 6.03 -19.52 -7.69
N ILE A 55 6.48 -18.75 -6.71
CA ILE A 55 5.71 -17.65 -6.14
C ILE A 55 5.34 -16.67 -7.29
N GLY A 56 4.12 -16.17 -7.30
CA GLY A 56 3.62 -15.32 -8.38
C GLY A 56 3.08 -16.08 -9.59
N SER A 57 3.03 -17.43 -9.53
CA SER A 57 2.34 -18.25 -10.52
C SER A 57 0.94 -18.64 -10.03
N VAL A 58 -0.01 -18.76 -10.96
CA VAL A 58 -1.38 -19.21 -10.70
C VAL A 58 -1.46 -20.70 -11.06
N PRO A 59 -1.54 -21.62 -10.09
CA PRO A 59 -1.54 -23.06 -10.32
C PRO A 59 -2.75 -23.52 -11.14
N GLY A 60 -2.65 -24.71 -11.74
CA GLY A 60 -3.72 -25.31 -12.51
C GLY A 60 -3.21 -26.04 -13.74
N ASP A 61 -4.12 -26.56 -14.54
CA ASP A 61 -3.82 -27.36 -15.72
C ASP A 61 -2.95 -26.59 -16.74
N VAL A 62 -1.93 -27.29 -17.27
CA VAL A 62 -1.05 -26.77 -18.31
C VAL A 62 -1.55 -27.28 -19.66
N GLY A 63 -2.51 -26.54 -20.24
CA GLY A 63 -3.19 -26.91 -21.47
C GLY A 63 -2.31 -26.92 -22.71
N ALA A 64 -2.72 -27.70 -23.71
CA ALA A 64 -2.13 -27.63 -25.06
C ALA A 64 -2.48 -26.28 -25.72
N GLY A 65 -1.60 -25.78 -26.57
CA GLY A 65 -1.80 -24.52 -27.30
C GLY A 65 -0.56 -23.65 -27.32
N THR A 66 -0.76 -22.40 -27.69
CA THR A 66 0.30 -21.38 -27.75
C THR A 66 0.36 -20.60 -26.44
N TRP A 67 1.44 -20.79 -25.71
CA TRP A 67 1.79 -19.99 -24.57
C TRP A 67 2.61 -18.78 -25.02
N LYS A 68 2.37 -17.62 -24.44
CA LYS A 68 3.03 -16.36 -24.80
C LYS A 68 3.75 -15.78 -23.59
N ALA A 69 4.90 -15.16 -23.81
CA ALA A 69 5.59 -14.33 -22.82
C ALA A 69 5.63 -12.90 -23.33
N ASP A 70 4.94 -12.00 -22.65
CA ASP A 70 5.05 -10.56 -22.87
C ASP A 70 6.19 -10.05 -22.00
N VAL A 71 7.12 -9.30 -22.59
CA VAL A 71 8.33 -8.83 -21.92
C VAL A 71 8.40 -7.30 -21.96
N ILE A 72 8.53 -6.70 -20.80
CA ILE A 72 8.83 -5.28 -20.62
C ILE A 72 10.26 -5.21 -20.07
N ALA A 73 11.16 -4.58 -20.81
CA ALA A 73 12.55 -4.48 -20.43
C ALA A 73 13.05 -3.04 -20.54
N TYR A 74 13.71 -2.58 -19.48
CA TYR A 74 14.35 -1.26 -19.46
C TYR A 74 15.85 -1.45 -19.65
N ALA A 75 16.33 -1.05 -20.84
CA ALA A 75 17.70 -1.22 -21.26
C ALA A 75 18.55 0.01 -20.93
N ARG A 76 19.78 -0.20 -20.46
CA ARG A 76 20.75 0.90 -20.22
C ARG A 76 21.44 1.34 -21.48
N ASP A 77 21.71 0.39 -22.37
CA ASP A 77 22.48 0.62 -23.60
C ASP A 77 22.03 -0.33 -24.72
N GLU A 78 22.60 -0.12 -25.90
CA GLU A 78 22.30 -0.92 -27.10
C GLU A 78 22.76 -2.39 -27.01
N ASP A 79 23.68 -2.70 -26.07
CA ASP A 79 24.18 -4.06 -25.83
C ASP A 79 23.35 -4.85 -24.81
N SER A 80 22.26 -4.26 -24.33
CA SER A 80 21.34 -4.91 -23.38
C SER A 80 20.66 -6.10 -24.05
N MET A 81 20.63 -7.25 -23.37
CA MET A 81 20.02 -8.46 -23.91
C MET A 81 19.26 -9.24 -22.85
N PHE A 82 18.30 -10.02 -23.32
CA PHE A 82 17.69 -11.09 -22.53
C PHE A 82 17.48 -12.34 -23.37
N LYS A 83 17.41 -13.48 -22.69
CA LYS A 83 17.14 -14.79 -23.28
C LYS A 83 16.06 -15.49 -22.46
N LEU A 84 15.06 -16.05 -23.15
CA LEU A 84 13.99 -16.84 -22.57
C LEU A 84 14.07 -18.27 -23.13
N GLU A 85 14.12 -19.27 -22.25
CA GLU A 85 14.16 -20.68 -22.62
C GLU A 85 12.96 -21.39 -22.00
N TRP A 86 12.08 -21.92 -22.87
CA TRP A 86 10.91 -22.69 -22.47
C TRP A 86 11.28 -24.15 -22.20
N MET A 87 10.77 -24.67 -21.08
CA MET A 87 10.83 -26.08 -20.74
C MET A 87 9.45 -26.57 -20.33
N HIS A 88 9.11 -27.80 -20.60
CA HIS A 88 7.86 -28.43 -20.19
C HIS A 88 8.00 -29.95 -20.10
N GLY A 89 7.15 -30.62 -19.36
CA GLY A 89 7.23 -32.08 -19.21
C GLY A 89 5.99 -32.72 -18.60
N LYS A 90 5.99 -34.03 -18.66
CA LYS A 90 5.13 -34.95 -17.93
C LYS A 90 6.00 -35.60 -16.86
N ASP A 91 5.58 -35.68 -15.64
CA ASP A 91 6.30 -36.08 -14.42
C ASP A 91 6.92 -34.92 -13.62
N VAL A 92 6.23 -34.58 -12.53
CA VAL A 92 6.63 -33.54 -11.58
C VAL A 92 7.82 -33.98 -10.68
N SER A 93 8.18 -35.29 -10.66
CA SER A 93 9.14 -35.85 -9.73
C SER A 93 10.60 -35.45 -9.97
N ALA A 94 10.92 -34.79 -11.07
CA ALA A 94 12.32 -34.54 -11.46
C ALA A 94 12.83 -33.11 -11.28
N GLU A 95 11.95 -32.11 -10.99
CA GLU A 95 12.38 -30.73 -10.98
C GLU A 95 11.79 -29.94 -9.80
N SER A 96 12.54 -29.89 -8.71
CA SER A 96 12.24 -28.93 -7.62
C SER A 96 12.42 -27.51 -8.13
N SER A 97 11.47 -26.63 -7.79
CA SER A 97 11.61 -25.19 -8.02
C SER A 97 12.91 -24.71 -7.35
N THR A 98 13.66 -23.83 -8.02
CA THR A 98 14.89 -23.24 -7.47
C THR A 98 14.61 -22.20 -6.38
N VAL A 99 13.35 -21.89 -6.11
CA VAL A 99 12.91 -21.14 -4.93
C VAL A 99 12.16 -22.14 -4.06
N PRO A 100 12.80 -22.73 -3.03
CA PRO A 100 12.12 -23.64 -2.14
C PRO A 100 11.03 -22.88 -1.39
N ILE A 101 9.79 -23.30 -1.56
CA ILE A 101 8.78 -23.01 -0.54
C ILE A 101 9.33 -23.62 0.74
N ALA A 102 9.59 -22.80 1.76
CA ALA A 102 10.17 -23.27 3.02
C ALA A 102 9.33 -24.44 3.54
N ILE A 103 9.95 -25.61 3.66
CA ILE A 103 9.28 -26.83 4.12
C ILE A 103 8.76 -26.55 5.54
N GLY A 104 7.45 -26.51 5.71
CA GLY A 104 6.80 -26.37 7.01
C GLY A 104 6.00 -25.10 7.25
N THR A 105 6.11 -24.07 6.43
CA THR A 105 5.24 -22.90 6.51
C THR A 105 4.03 -23.09 5.60
N PRO A 106 2.78 -23.10 6.11
CA PRO A 106 1.62 -23.18 5.26
C PRO A 106 1.47 -21.91 4.43
N TRP A 107 1.07 -22.06 3.17
CA TRP A 107 0.78 -20.95 2.25
C TRP A 107 -0.71 -20.85 2.03
N VAL A 108 -1.21 -19.63 1.88
CA VAL A 108 -2.60 -19.35 1.51
C VAL A 108 -2.64 -18.69 0.15
N THR A 109 -3.71 -18.95 -0.59
CA THR A 109 -3.97 -18.19 -1.81
C THR A 109 -4.46 -16.79 -1.48
N LEU A 110 -3.97 -15.82 -2.24
CA LEU A 110 -4.47 -14.45 -2.24
C LEU A 110 -5.31 -14.20 -3.50
N ASP A 111 -5.71 -15.25 -4.22
CA ASP A 111 -6.44 -15.18 -5.46
C ASP A 111 -7.86 -15.76 -5.33
N GLY A 112 -8.80 -15.23 -6.12
CA GLY A 112 -10.19 -15.68 -6.13
C GLY A 112 -10.89 -15.60 -4.78
N ASP A 113 -11.97 -16.39 -4.63
CA ASP A 113 -12.79 -16.41 -3.40
C ASP A 113 -12.09 -17.07 -2.20
N ASP A 114 -11.04 -17.86 -2.46
CA ASP A 114 -10.32 -18.57 -1.39
C ASP A 114 -9.49 -17.65 -0.51
N ARG A 115 -9.13 -16.45 -0.98
CA ARG A 115 -8.42 -15.45 -0.18
C ARG A 115 -9.16 -15.02 1.07
N TYR A 116 -10.49 -15.07 1.08
CA TYR A 116 -11.31 -14.73 2.23
C TYR A 116 -11.41 -15.84 3.28
N LYS A 117 -10.88 -17.04 2.99
CA LYS A 117 -10.92 -18.20 3.91
C LYS A 117 -9.81 -18.19 4.96
N GLN A 118 -9.02 -17.14 5.04
CA GLN A 118 -8.01 -17.01 6.10
C GLN A 118 -8.73 -16.93 7.46
N GLU A 119 -8.68 -18.00 8.25
CA GLU A 119 -9.23 -18.01 9.61
C GLU A 119 -8.45 -17.05 10.51
N ARG A 120 -9.16 -16.17 11.20
CA ARG A 120 -8.59 -15.19 12.12
C ARG A 120 -9.31 -15.22 13.46
N PRO A 121 -8.61 -14.98 14.57
CA PRO A 121 -9.30 -14.70 15.81
C PRO A 121 -10.15 -13.45 15.61
N ASN A 122 -11.46 -13.56 15.81
CA ASN A 122 -12.32 -12.38 15.86
C ASN A 122 -12.01 -11.61 17.14
N CYS A 123 -11.22 -10.54 17.00
CA CYS A 123 -10.81 -9.70 18.13
C CYS A 123 -11.80 -8.55 18.39
N GLY A 124 -12.89 -8.46 17.62
CA GLY A 124 -13.90 -7.40 17.73
C GLY A 124 -13.42 -6.02 17.27
N ALA A 125 -14.25 -5.03 17.48
CA ALA A 125 -14.01 -3.65 17.06
C ALA A 125 -12.81 -3.03 17.79
N ARG A 126 -11.76 -2.67 17.04
CA ARG A 126 -10.55 -2.02 17.57
C ARG A 126 -9.69 -1.42 16.48
N TRP A 127 -8.63 -0.75 16.89
CA TRP A 127 -7.52 -0.35 16.02
C TRP A 127 -6.62 -1.55 15.72
N TYR A 128 -6.44 -1.88 14.43
CA TYR A 128 -5.53 -2.90 13.95
C TYR A 128 -4.31 -2.25 13.33
N LYS A 129 -3.13 -2.65 13.78
CA LYS A 129 -1.83 -2.17 13.32
C LYS A 129 -1.42 -2.88 12.04
N GLY A 130 -1.01 -2.16 11.01
CA GLY A 130 -0.53 -2.76 9.78
C GLY A 130 0.39 -1.88 8.97
N ASP A 131 0.72 -2.39 7.79
CA ASP A 131 1.59 -1.76 6.82
C ASP A 131 0.98 -1.89 5.42
N PHE A 132 0.92 -0.79 4.68
CA PHE A 132 0.29 -0.71 3.36
C PHE A 132 1.29 -0.65 2.19
N HIS A 133 2.60 -0.65 2.49
CA HIS A 133 3.63 -0.51 1.46
C HIS A 133 4.89 -1.31 1.84
N MET A 134 5.14 -2.39 1.12
CA MET A 134 6.27 -3.29 1.41
C MET A 134 6.68 -4.11 0.19
N HIS A 135 7.98 -4.43 0.12
CA HIS A 135 8.60 -5.16 -0.97
C HIS A 135 9.34 -6.40 -0.48
N THR A 136 9.36 -7.43 -1.33
CA THR A 136 10.15 -8.65 -1.09
C THR A 136 11.17 -8.89 -2.22
N SER A 137 11.87 -9.99 -2.10
CA SER A 137 12.81 -10.44 -3.13
C SER A 137 12.15 -10.86 -4.45
N LEU A 138 10.83 -10.75 -4.58
CA LEU A 138 10.11 -10.98 -5.84
C LEU A 138 10.15 -9.75 -6.76
N SER A 139 10.38 -8.55 -6.22
CA SER A 139 10.76 -7.38 -7.00
C SER A 139 12.18 -6.93 -6.67
N ASP A 140 12.39 -6.03 -5.74
CA ASP A 140 13.72 -5.50 -5.41
C ASP A 140 13.98 -5.37 -3.92
N GLY A 141 13.05 -5.81 -3.08
CA GLY A 141 13.29 -6.00 -1.66
C GLY A 141 14.28 -7.13 -1.39
N LYS A 142 14.92 -7.11 -0.23
CA LYS A 142 15.90 -8.13 0.16
C LYS A 142 15.33 -9.29 0.96
N GLN A 143 14.18 -9.10 1.61
CA GLN A 143 13.52 -10.12 2.40
C GLN A 143 12.73 -11.08 1.50
N SER A 144 12.78 -12.40 1.78
CA SER A 144 11.81 -13.33 1.19
C SER A 144 10.40 -13.08 1.80
N PRO A 145 9.31 -13.58 1.16
CA PRO A 145 7.97 -13.49 1.75
C PRO A 145 7.89 -14.02 3.18
N GLU A 146 8.58 -15.12 3.50
CA GLU A 146 8.62 -15.68 4.85
C GLU A 146 9.37 -14.78 5.83
N GLN A 147 10.50 -14.20 5.40
CA GLN A 147 11.28 -13.27 6.22
C GLN A 147 10.49 -11.98 6.50
N LEU A 148 9.75 -11.49 5.50
CA LEU A 148 8.91 -10.31 5.67
C LEU A 148 7.72 -10.60 6.60
N MET A 149 7.09 -11.78 6.49
CA MET A 149 6.08 -12.24 7.43
C MET A 149 6.62 -12.27 8.87
N GLU A 150 7.80 -12.88 9.08
CA GLU A 150 8.43 -12.93 10.41
C GLU A 150 8.78 -11.53 10.94
N SER A 151 9.26 -10.64 10.08
CA SER A 151 9.56 -9.24 10.43
C SER A 151 8.29 -8.51 10.85
N SER A 152 7.20 -8.69 10.12
CA SER A 152 5.88 -8.13 10.42
C SER A 152 5.34 -8.63 11.77
N LEU A 153 5.49 -9.92 12.05
CA LEU A 153 5.09 -10.50 13.34
C LEU A 153 5.93 -9.96 14.50
N ARG A 154 7.23 -9.77 14.31
CA ARG A 154 8.12 -9.14 15.34
C ARG A 154 7.70 -7.70 15.62
N GLN A 155 7.23 -6.97 14.62
CA GLN A 155 6.67 -5.62 14.76
C GLN A 155 5.23 -5.60 15.27
N GLN A 156 4.65 -6.76 15.58
CA GLN A 156 3.28 -6.91 16.08
C GLN A 156 2.23 -6.35 15.11
N LEU A 157 2.47 -6.47 13.80
CA LEU A 157 1.49 -6.12 12.80
C LEU A 157 0.34 -7.13 12.81
N ASN A 158 -0.88 -6.65 12.62
CA ASN A 158 -2.09 -7.46 12.48
C ASN A 158 -2.40 -7.75 11.01
N PHE A 159 -2.03 -6.83 10.12
CA PHE A 159 -2.19 -6.99 8.70
C PHE A 159 -1.02 -6.38 7.93
N ILE A 160 -0.84 -6.83 6.70
CA ILE A 160 0.08 -6.27 5.72
C ILE A 160 -0.58 -6.27 4.35
N VAL A 161 -0.19 -5.32 3.51
CA VAL A 161 -0.47 -5.36 2.08
C VAL A 161 0.87 -5.42 1.36
N VAL A 162 1.08 -6.50 0.60
CA VAL A 162 2.34 -6.69 -0.13
C VAL A 162 2.21 -6.04 -1.50
N THR A 163 3.07 -5.07 -1.78
CA THR A 163 2.95 -4.15 -2.91
C THR A 163 4.19 -4.16 -3.78
N GLU A 164 4.53 -5.32 -4.34
CA GLU A 164 5.65 -5.46 -5.27
C GLU A 164 5.49 -4.55 -6.50
N HIS A 165 6.59 -4.08 -7.05
CA HIS A 165 6.61 -3.27 -8.27
C HIS A 165 6.00 -4.03 -9.46
N ASN A 166 4.81 -3.60 -9.91
CA ASN A 166 4.07 -4.16 -11.03
C ASN A 166 3.91 -5.68 -10.98
N HIS A 167 3.95 -6.27 -9.78
CA HIS A 167 3.87 -7.70 -9.56
C HIS A 167 2.79 -8.00 -8.53
N ARG A 168 1.85 -8.88 -8.87
CA ARG A 168 0.76 -9.28 -8.00
C ARG A 168 1.08 -10.57 -7.28
N HIS A 169 1.01 -10.58 -5.96
CA HIS A 169 1.07 -11.81 -5.19
C HIS A 169 -0.22 -12.61 -5.36
N THR A 170 -0.08 -13.87 -5.74
CA THR A 170 -1.20 -14.83 -5.82
C THR A 170 -1.25 -15.76 -4.62
N THR A 171 -0.15 -15.84 -3.87
CA THR A 171 -0.01 -16.66 -2.65
C THR A 171 0.87 -15.95 -1.63
N TRP A 172 0.68 -16.28 -0.34
CA TRP A 172 1.47 -15.74 0.76
C TRP A 172 1.67 -16.78 1.87
N PRO A 173 2.82 -16.76 2.59
CA PRO A 173 3.00 -17.60 3.78
C PRO A 173 1.95 -17.26 4.84
N SER A 174 1.27 -18.27 5.36
CA SER A 174 0.14 -18.11 6.29
C SER A 174 0.59 -18.06 7.74
N HIS A 175 -0.03 -17.16 8.51
CA HIS A 175 0.10 -17.14 9.96
C HIS A 175 -1.20 -16.65 10.60
N ASP A 176 -1.63 -17.29 11.71
CA ASP A 176 -2.91 -17.03 12.38
C ASP A 176 -3.07 -15.62 12.98
N ARG A 177 -1.96 -14.92 13.23
CA ARG A 177 -1.93 -13.55 13.80
C ARG A 177 -1.73 -12.45 12.78
N LEU A 178 -1.48 -12.77 11.49
CA LEU A 178 -1.18 -11.82 10.46
C LEU A 178 -2.11 -12.02 9.26
N LEU A 179 -2.86 -11.00 8.89
CA LEU A 179 -3.64 -10.97 7.65
C LEU A 179 -2.77 -10.38 6.54
N ALA A 180 -2.51 -11.13 5.48
CA ALA A 180 -1.89 -10.62 4.28
C ALA A 180 -2.96 -10.33 3.21
N LEU A 181 -2.93 -9.13 2.65
CA LEU A 181 -3.79 -8.72 1.54
C LEU A 181 -2.97 -8.65 0.25
N PRO A 182 -3.56 -9.02 -0.90
CA PRO A 182 -2.92 -8.80 -2.17
C PRO A 182 -2.85 -7.31 -2.49
N GLY A 183 -1.71 -6.87 -2.96
CA GLY A 183 -1.49 -5.50 -3.44
C GLY A 183 -0.56 -5.49 -4.64
N MET A 184 -0.33 -4.31 -5.16
CA MET A 184 0.66 -4.03 -6.18
C MET A 184 1.04 -2.57 -6.11
N GLU A 185 2.31 -2.25 -6.19
CA GLU A 185 2.73 -0.90 -6.51
C GLU A 185 2.84 -0.76 -8.03
N VAL A 186 1.95 0.01 -8.63
CA VAL A 186 2.07 0.38 -10.05
C VAL A 186 3.18 1.41 -10.15
N THR A 187 4.29 0.96 -10.72
CA THR A 187 5.55 1.69 -10.81
C THR A 187 5.79 2.13 -12.24
N ALA A 188 5.80 3.42 -12.46
CA ALA A 188 6.12 4.08 -13.73
C ALA A 188 7.25 5.11 -13.54
N PHE A 189 7.88 5.59 -14.62
CA PHE A 189 8.95 6.59 -14.53
C PHE A 189 8.50 7.95 -13.96
N GLN A 190 7.21 8.24 -14.00
CA GLN A 190 6.64 9.52 -13.59
C GLN A 190 5.91 9.46 -12.26
N GLY A 191 6.07 8.39 -11.48
CA GLY A 191 5.48 8.25 -10.15
C GLY A 191 4.88 6.88 -9.89
N HIS A 192 4.56 6.63 -8.63
CA HIS A 192 4.08 5.35 -8.12
C HIS A 192 2.76 5.49 -7.36
N TRP A 193 1.98 4.41 -7.33
CA TRP A 193 0.77 4.32 -6.52
C TRP A 193 0.44 2.87 -6.18
N ASN A 194 -0.20 2.65 -5.03
CA ASN A 194 -0.57 1.33 -4.57
C ASN A 194 -2.02 0.98 -4.88
N VAL A 195 -2.21 -0.25 -5.36
CA VAL A 195 -3.48 -0.96 -5.40
C VAL A 195 -3.54 -1.87 -4.18
N LEU A 196 -4.47 -1.63 -3.27
CA LEU A 196 -4.65 -2.42 -2.05
C LEU A 196 -5.91 -3.27 -2.20
N GLY A 197 -5.80 -4.59 -2.10
CA GLY A 197 -6.89 -5.54 -2.32
C GLY A 197 -7.16 -5.81 -3.80
N ILE A 198 -6.10 -5.90 -4.60
CA ILE A 198 -6.20 -6.24 -6.03
C ILE A 198 -6.75 -7.67 -6.22
N THR A 199 -7.69 -7.83 -7.15
CA THR A 199 -8.34 -9.12 -7.41
C THR A 199 -8.00 -9.71 -8.76
N ASP A 200 -7.62 -8.86 -9.72
CA ASP A 200 -7.30 -9.25 -11.09
C ASP A 200 -6.16 -8.39 -11.63
N TRP A 201 -5.64 -8.77 -12.78
CA TRP A 201 -4.54 -8.08 -13.45
C TRP A 201 -4.97 -6.69 -13.93
N LEU A 202 -4.04 -5.74 -13.88
CA LEU A 202 -4.24 -4.39 -14.39
C LEU A 202 -3.71 -4.27 -15.83
N PRO A 203 -4.32 -3.43 -16.66
CA PRO A 203 -3.89 -3.21 -18.04
C PRO A 203 -2.66 -2.26 -18.09
N LEU A 204 -1.49 -2.74 -17.63
CA LEU A 204 -0.26 -1.97 -17.57
C LEU A 204 0.31 -1.66 -18.97
N TYR A 205 -0.09 -2.43 -19.97
CA TYR A 205 0.29 -2.28 -21.38
C TYR A 205 -0.86 -2.74 -22.28
N ASP A 206 -0.91 -2.19 -23.50
CA ASP A 206 -1.90 -2.53 -24.51
C ASP A 206 -1.48 -3.79 -25.30
N GLU A 207 -2.38 -4.32 -26.16
CA GLU A 207 -2.12 -5.53 -26.95
C GLU A 207 -0.94 -5.39 -27.93
N ASP A 208 -0.63 -4.18 -28.38
CA ASP A 208 0.51 -3.86 -29.24
C ASP A 208 1.83 -3.69 -28.47
N GLY A 209 1.80 -3.78 -27.13
CA GLY A 209 2.95 -3.62 -26.24
C GLY A 209 3.22 -2.19 -25.79
N THR A 210 2.36 -1.22 -26.15
CA THR A 210 2.48 0.15 -25.66
C THR A 210 2.22 0.19 -24.15
N LEU A 211 3.13 0.82 -23.40
CA LEU A 211 3.03 0.92 -21.94
C LEU A 211 1.96 1.93 -21.53
N THR A 212 0.79 1.45 -21.18
CA THR A 212 -0.35 2.26 -20.73
C THR A 212 0.01 3.07 -19.46
N MET A 213 0.85 2.51 -18.60
CA MET A 213 1.25 3.13 -17.33
C MET A 213 2.20 4.33 -17.47
N GLU A 214 2.73 4.63 -18.67
CA GLU A 214 3.71 5.71 -18.86
C GLU A 214 3.10 7.02 -19.35
N ASP A 215 1.78 7.08 -19.55
CA ASP A 215 1.08 8.33 -19.87
C ASP A 215 -0.08 8.60 -18.88
N ALA A 216 -0.47 9.87 -18.72
CA ALA A 216 -1.47 10.29 -17.74
C ALA A 216 -2.89 9.74 -18.03
N GLU A 217 -3.27 9.61 -19.29
CA GLU A 217 -4.58 9.05 -19.66
C GLU A 217 -4.63 7.54 -19.40
N GLY A 218 -3.55 6.85 -19.78
CA GLY A 218 -3.36 5.44 -19.48
C GLY A 218 -3.34 5.19 -17.98
N MET A 219 -2.62 6.01 -17.23
CA MET A 219 -2.59 5.91 -15.77
C MET A 219 -3.98 6.08 -15.15
N ASN A 220 -4.76 7.07 -15.60
CA ASN A 220 -6.15 7.25 -15.15
C ASN A 220 -7.01 6.00 -15.46
N ARG A 221 -6.84 5.37 -16.63
CA ARG A 221 -7.55 4.12 -16.97
C ARG A 221 -7.15 2.95 -16.06
N ILE A 222 -5.85 2.81 -15.73
CA ILE A 222 -5.37 1.76 -14.83
C ILE A 222 -5.94 1.95 -13.42
N ILE A 223 -5.92 3.19 -12.89
CA ILE A 223 -6.49 3.49 -11.58
C ILE A 223 -8.00 3.20 -11.56
N ALA A 224 -8.73 3.59 -12.64
CA ALA A 224 -10.16 3.30 -12.76
C ALA A 224 -10.43 1.78 -12.78
N ALA A 225 -9.64 1.00 -13.53
CA ALA A 225 -9.76 -0.46 -13.57
C ALA A 225 -9.51 -1.11 -12.20
N ALA A 226 -8.58 -0.60 -11.41
CA ALA A 226 -8.37 -1.07 -10.03
C ALA A 226 -9.57 -0.73 -9.12
N ARG A 227 -10.17 0.44 -9.29
CA ARG A 227 -11.39 0.83 -8.55
C ARG A 227 -12.57 -0.05 -8.87
N GLU A 228 -12.74 -0.43 -10.14
CA GLU A 228 -13.81 -1.35 -10.58
C GLU A 228 -13.69 -2.72 -9.92
N GLN A 229 -12.49 -3.16 -9.57
CA GLN A 229 -12.25 -4.36 -8.76
C GLN A 229 -12.61 -4.18 -7.26
N GLY A 230 -12.99 -2.98 -6.83
CA GLY A 230 -13.25 -2.66 -5.42
C GLY A 230 -12.02 -2.32 -4.59
N ALA A 231 -10.84 -2.31 -5.18
CA ALA A 231 -9.58 -2.01 -4.50
C ALA A 231 -9.53 -0.58 -3.94
N VAL A 232 -8.63 -0.33 -3.01
CA VAL A 232 -8.23 1.00 -2.56
C VAL A 232 -7.02 1.43 -3.37
N CYS A 233 -7.09 2.61 -4.01
CA CYS A 233 -5.99 3.22 -4.73
C CYS A 233 -5.36 4.30 -3.85
N SER A 234 -4.05 4.22 -3.60
CA SER A 234 -3.27 5.17 -2.81
C SER A 234 -2.18 5.80 -3.64
N LEU A 235 -2.14 7.13 -3.72
CA LEU A 235 -1.02 7.86 -4.31
C LEU A 235 0.19 7.76 -3.38
N ASN A 236 1.31 7.16 -3.85
CA ASN A 236 2.48 6.88 -3.02
C ASN A 236 3.46 8.06 -3.02
N HIS A 237 4.07 8.32 -1.85
CA HIS A 237 5.21 9.22 -1.65
C HIS A 237 5.34 10.34 -2.72
N PRO A 238 4.27 11.16 -2.93
CA PRO A 238 4.10 11.97 -4.13
C PRO A 238 5.17 13.05 -4.34
N TYR A 239 6.00 13.30 -3.34
CA TYR A 239 7.08 14.30 -3.37
C TYR A 239 8.46 13.73 -3.12
N LEU A 240 8.62 12.40 -3.07
CA LEU A 240 9.92 11.78 -2.85
C LEU A 240 10.67 11.60 -4.19
N ALA A 241 11.64 12.44 -4.45
CA ALA A 241 12.51 12.30 -5.63
C ALA A 241 13.45 11.08 -5.48
N PRO A 242 13.71 10.31 -6.57
CA PRO A 242 13.31 10.54 -7.95
C PRO A 242 11.94 9.93 -8.33
N TRP A 243 11.20 9.36 -7.37
CA TRP A 243 9.93 8.63 -7.58
C TRP A 243 8.69 9.52 -7.41
N ASP A 244 8.89 10.84 -7.33
CA ASP A 244 7.84 11.84 -7.18
C ASP A 244 6.81 11.78 -8.32
N TRP A 245 5.55 12.10 -8.00
CA TRP A 245 4.45 12.06 -8.96
C TRP A 245 4.52 13.21 -9.95
N ARG A 246 4.57 12.90 -11.24
CA ARG A 246 4.72 13.87 -12.36
C ARG A 246 3.65 13.77 -13.43
N PHE A 247 2.67 12.89 -13.28
CA PHE A 247 1.53 12.81 -14.18
C PHE A 247 0.55 13.96 -13.93
N GLY A 248 0.80 15.13 -14.52
CA GLY A 248 0.05 16.37 -14.26
C GLY A 248 -1.47 16.24 -14.41
N ARG A 249 -1.93 15.51 -15.44
CA ARG A 249 -3.35 15.31 -15.75
C ARG A 249 -4.02 14.16 -15.00
N THR A 250 -3.39 13.61 -13.99
CA THR A 250 -4.04 12.58 -13.15
C THR A 250 -5.18 13.19 -12.35
N GLU A 251 -6.34 12.59 -12.44
CA GLU A 251 -7.50 12.96 -11.64
C GLU A 251 -7.35 12.43 -10.20
N LEU A 252 -7.12 13.33 -9.24
CA LEU A 252 -6.93 12.96 -7.84
C LEU A 252 -8.17 12.31 -7.22
N SER A 253 -9.37 12.54 -7.75
CA SER A 253 -10.61 11.89 -7.35
C SER A 253 -10.64 10.38 -7.63
N LEU A 254 -9.72 9.87 -8.45
CA LEU A 254 -9.53 8.45 -8.67
C LEU A 254 -8.86 7.74 -7.49
N PHE A 255 -8.12 8.46 -6.65
CA PHE A 255 -7.54 7.89 -5.45
C PHE A 255 -8.54 7.87 -4.28
N HIS A 256 -8.32 6.95 -3.35
CA HIS A 256 -9.02 6.86 -2.06
C HIS A 256 -8.13 7.36 -0.93
N ALA A 257 -6.82 7.26 -1.10
CA ALA A 257 -5.83 7.62 -0.09
C ALA A 257 -4.61 8.30 -0.72
N ILE A 258 -3.86 9.00 0.14
CA ILE A 258 -2.52 9.50 -0.14
C ILE A 258 -1.60 8.87 0.91
N GLU A 259 -0.47 8.32 0.49
CA GLU A 259 0.62 7.96 1.37
C GLU A 259 1.35 9.24 1.78
N ILE A 260 1.02 9.73 2.97
CA ILE A 260 1.59 10.95 3.54
C ILE A 260 3.03 10.68 3.99
N TRP A 261 3.30 9.47 4.47
CA TRP A 261 4.56 9.14 5.10
C TRP A 261 4.97 7.70 4.80
N ASN A 262 6.08 7.54 4.11
CA ASN A 262 6.74 6.27 3.91
C ASN A 262 8.15 6.32 4.48
N ASP A 263 8.82 5.19 4.61
CA ASP A 263 10.15 4.95 5.16
C ASP A 263 10.87 6.19 5.76
N PRO A 264 10.64 6.51 7.04
CA PRO A 264 11.18 7.71 7.67
C PRO A 264 12.71 7.64 7.88
N THR A 265 13.34 6.56 7.47
CA THR A 265 14.79 6.34 7.56
C THR A 265 15.51 6.67 6.26
N TYR A 266 14.77 6.88 5.16
CA TYR A 266 15.32 7.28 3.87
C TYR A 266 15.52 8.80 3.79
N GLU A 267 16.62 9.23 3.18
CA GLU A 267 16.93 10.65 3.00
C GLU A 267 15.89 11.35 2.13
N GLY A 268 15.44 12.53 2.55
CA GLY A 268 14.41 13.30 1.85
C GLY A 268 12.96 12.99 2.26
N ASN A 269 12.68 11.86 2.91
CA ASN A 269 11.32 11.50 3.29
C ASN A 269 10.69 12.44 4.31
N ALA A 270 11.46 13.05 5.20
CA ALA A 270 10.94 14.04 6.14
C ALA A 270 10.34 15.25 5.40
N GLU A 271 11.05 15.79 4.41
CA GLU A 271 10.57 16.91 3.58
C GLU A 271 9.39 16.48 2.68
N ALA A 272 9.48 15.30 2.06
CA ALA A 272 8.43 14.75 1.23
C ALA A 272 7.11 14.58 2.01
N ALA A 273 7.18 14.10 3.26
CA ALA A 273 6.03 13.95 4.14
C ALA A 273 5.37 15.31 4.49
N GLU A 274 6.15 16.34 4.76
CA GLU A 274 5.61 17.68 5.00
C GLU A 274 4.87 18.23 3.77
N ARG A 275 5.43 18.05 2.58
CA ARG A 275 4.76 18.43 1.33
C ARG A 275 3.50 17.61 1.07
N ALA A 276 3.52 16.31 1.39
CA ALA A 276 2.34 15.44 1.27
C ALA A 276 1.22 15.85 2.24
N LEU A 277 1.55 16.33 3.46
CA LEU A 277 0.57 16.93 4.38
C LEU A 277 -0.06 18.19 3.78
N MET A 278 0.72 19.06 3.12
CA MET A 278 0.18 20.25 2.44
C MET A 278 -0.75 19.88 1.29
N LEU A 279 -0.37 18.89 0.46
CA LEU A 279 -1.22 18.36 -0.61
C LEU A 279 -2.54 17.82 -0.03
N TRP A 280 -2.45 17.06 1.06
CA TRP A 280 -3.61 16.48 1.73
C TRP A 280 -4.59 17.56 2.21
N ASP A 281 -4.08 18.59 2.89
CA ASP A 281 -4.89 19.75 3.31
C ASP A 281 -5.51 20.50 2.10
N ALA A 282 -4.76 20.67 1.00
CA ALA A 282 -5.26 21.28 -0.21
C ALA A 282 -6.37 20.48 -0.89
N CYS A 283 -6.29 19.13 -0.89
CA CYS A 283 -7.37 18.26 -1.34
C CYS A 283 -8.62 18.41 -0.46
N TRP A 284 -8.45 18.37 0.86
CA TRP A 284 -9.56 18.54 1.80
C TRP A 284 -10.21 19.92 1.68
N ALA A 285 -9.43 20.98 1.49
CA ALA A 285 -9.95 22.34 1.30
C ALA A 285 -10.89 22.47 0.10
N ARG A 286 -10.68 21.60 -0.93
CA ARG A 286 -11.51 21.53 -2.13
C ARG A 286 -12.62 20.48 -2.09
N GLY A 287 -12.84 19.87 -0.93
CA GLY A 287 -13.87 18.84 -0.72
C GLY A 287 -13.47 17.43 -1.17
N LEU A 288 -12.25 17.23 -1.64
CA LEU A 288 -11.71 15.90 -1.95
C LEU A 288 -11.16 15.26 -0.67
N ARG A 289 -11.95 14.35 -0.09
CA ARG A 289 -11.66 13.73 1.21
C ARG A 289 -10.90 12.43 1.03
N LEU A 290 -9.61 12.53 0.76
CA LEU A 290 -8.70 11.38 0.71
C LEU A 290 -8.27 10.98 2.11
N ALA A 291 -8.13 9.67 2.36
CA ALA A 291 -7.52 9.17 3.58
C ALA A 291 -6.01 9.44 3.56
N GLY A 292 -5.46 9.88 4.68
CA GLY A 292 -4.01 9.89 4.90
C GLY A 292 -3.59 8.52 5.45
N ILE A 293 -2.67 7.84 4.78
CA ILE A 293 -2.06 6.59 5.22
C ILE A 293 -0.55 6.70 5.21
N GLY A 294 0.13 5.68 5.71
CA GLY A 294 1.57 5.50 5.61
C GLY A 294 1.91 4.03 5.46
N GLY A 295 3.11 3.76 5.00
CA GLY A 295 3.68 2.43 4.87
C GLY A 295 5.20 2.47 5.04
N SER A 296 5.82 1.31 5.27
CA SER A 296 7.26 1.28 5.50
C SER A 296 8.09 1.41 4.23
N ASP A 297 7.51 1.04 3.10
CA ASP A 297 8.25 0.94 1.81
C ASP A 297 9.56 0.15 1.98
N THR A 298 9.52 -0.88 2.84
CA THR A 298 10.73 -1.59 3.26
C THR A 298 11.32 -2.44 2.14
N HIS A 299 12.60 -2.20 1.84
CA HIS A 299 13.39 -2.95 0.87
C HIS A 299 14.57 -3.70 1.50
N LEU A 300 14.94 -3.33 2.73
CA LEU A 300 16.15 -3.80 3.38
C LEU A 300 15.92 -5.01 4.29
N LEU A 301 17.00 -5.68 4.68
CA LEU A 301 16.94 -6.63 5.80
C LEU A 301 16.73 -5.86 7.12
N PRO A 302 16.06 -6.45 8.13
CA PRO A 302 15.65 -5.74 9.36
C PRO A 302 16.80 -5.11 10.19
N HIS A 303 18.04 -5.42 9.88
CA HIS A 303 19.23 -4.86 10.55
C HIS A 303 20.00 -3.87 9.68
N GLU A 304 19.58 -3.68 8.44
CA GLU A 304 20.23 -2.76 7.51
C GLU A 304 19.59 -1.37 7.57
N SER A 305 20.38 -0.37 7.26
CA SER A 305 19.97 1.03 7.13
C SER A 305 20.50 1.61 5.82
N TYR A 306 19.84 2.65 5.30
CA TYR A 306 20.29 3.35 4.09
C TYR A 306 21.57 4.14 4.29
N MET A 307 21.82 4.59 5.52
CA MET A 307 23.03 5.34 5.89
C MET A 307 23.84 4.56 6.93
N GLU A 308 25.16 4.61 6.84
CA GLU A 308 26.04 3.99 7.84
C GLU A 308 25.75 4.56 9.24
N GLY A 309 25.43 3.69 10.18
CA GLY A 309 25.06 4.06 11.55
C GLY A 309 23.66 4.69 11.70
N GLY A 310 22.87 4.77 10.64
CA GLY A 310 21.49 5.23 10.66
C GLY A 310 20.53 4.20 11.29
N PRO A 311 19.27 4.59 11.52
CA PRO A 311 18.23 3.66 11.99
C PRO A 311 17.91 2.64 10.91
N PRO A 312 17.56 1.40 11.29
CA PRO A 312 17.15 0.38 10.33
C PRO A 312 15.79 0.71 9.70
N SER A 313 15.62 0.38 8.40
CA SER A 313 14.32 0.38 7.72
C SER A 313 13.56 -0.89 8.10
N MET A 314 12.38 -0.75 8.68
CA MET A 314 11.63 -1.87 9.26
C MET A 314 10.17 -1.87 8.80
N ALA A 315 9.62 -3.06 8.59
CA ALA A 315 8.19 -3.24 8.41
C ALA A 315 7.40 -2.54 9.52
N GLY A 316 6.35 -1.77 9.15
CA GLY A 316 5.52 -1.03 10.09
C GLY A 316 6.18 0.21 10.71
N ASP A 317 7.20 0.78 10.10
CA ASP A 317 7.77 2.09 10.44
C ASP A 317 7.71 3.04 9.22
N PRO A 318 6.68 3.92 9.12
CA PRO A 318 5.57 4.10 10.05
C PRO A 318 4.51 3.00 9.91
N ALA A 319 3.78 2.74 10.99
CA ALA A 319 2.61 1.88 10.96
C ALA A 319 1.33 2.68 10.72
N THR A 320 0.40 2.11 9.96
CA THR A 320 -0.96 2.61 9.87
C THR A 320 -1.90 1.75 10.72
N TYR A 321 -2.60 2.39 11.65
CA TYR A 321 -3.66 1.77 12.44
C TYR A 321 -5.00 2.04 11.75
N VAL A 322 -5.79 0.99 11.57
CA VAL A 322 -7.12 1.07 10.95
C VAL A 322 -8.17 0.57 11.93
N TYR A 323 -9.25 1.35 12.12
CA TYR A 323 -10.36 0.92 12.97
C TYR A 323 -11.41 0.17 12.17
N CYS A 324 -11.63 -1.09 12.52
CA CYS A 324 -12.70 -1.90 11.95
C CYS A 324 -13.28 -2.86 12.99
N ASP A 325 -14.49 -3.38 12.70
CA ASP A 325 -15.24 -4.20 13.64
C ASP A 325 -14.67 -5.62 13.73
N GLU A 326 -14.04 -6.07 12.65
CA GLU A 326 -13.27 -7.31 12.59
C GLU A 326 -12.09 -7.18 11.62
N LEU A 327 -11.08 -8.01 11.79
CA LEU A 327 -9.92 -8.04 10.92
C LEU A 327 -10.22 -8.87 9.66
N SER A 328 -10.71 -8.22 8.62
CA SER A 328 -10.91 -8.79 7.29
C SER A 328 -10.51 -7.81 6.20
N GLU A 329 -10.18 -8.32 5.00
CA GLU A 329 -9.82 -7.48 3.85
C GLU A 329 -10.90 -6.44 3.56
N VAL A 330 -12.15 -6.87 3.45
CA VAL A 330 -13.28 -5.99 3.11
C VAL A 330 -13.43 -4.87 4.12
N GLN A 331 -13.38 -5.19 5.42
CA GLN A 331 -13.53 -4.18 6.46
C GLN A 331 -12.35 -3.23 6.57
N LEU A 332 -11.12 -3.74 6.37
CA LEU A 332 -9.92 -2.88 6.33
C LEU A 332 -10.00 -1.88 5.17
N LEU A 333 -10.29 -2.35 3.96
CA LEU A 333 -10.37 -1.49 2.77
C LEU A 333 -11.51 -0.47 2.89
N ASP A 334 -12.67 -0.88 3.41
CA ASP A 334 -13.79 0.03 3.68
C ASP A 334 -13.45 1.09 4.75
N ALA A 335 -12.73 0.70 5.79
CA ALA A 335 -12.29 1.61 6.84
C ALA A 335 -11.28 2.64 6.30
N VAL A 336 -10.35 2.24 5.44
CA VAL A 336 -9.42 3.16 4.75
C VAL A 336 -10.20 4.14 3.88
N LYS A 337 -11.14 3.67 3.05
CA LYS A 337 -12.01 4.56 2.22
C LYS A 337 -12.77 5.60 3.06
N LYS A 338 -13.09 5.28 4.31
CA LYS A 338 -13.74 6.18 5.27
C LYS A 338 -12.78 7.11 6.01
N GLY A 339 -11.46 6.92 5.88
CA GLY A 339 -10.45 7.67 6.62
C GLY A 339 -10.33 7.26 8.09
N ARG A 340 -10.70 6.04 8.47
CA ARG A 340 -10.56 5.51 9.83
C ARG A 340 -9.13 5.05 10.11
N CYS A 341 -8.18 5.97 9.91
CA CYS A 341 -6.75 5.70 9.94
C CYS A 341 -5.99 6.64 10.88
N ILE A 342 -4.96 6.09 11.51
CA ILE A 342 -3.94 6.79 12.27
C ILE A 342 -2.58 6.29 11.79
N VAL A 343 -1.66 7.20 11.50
CA VAL A 343 -0.30 6.83 11.13
C VAL A 343 0.65 7.24 12.26
N THR A 344 1.54 6.33 12.65
CA THR A 344 2.49 6.61 13.73
C THR A 344 3.78 5.83 13.54
N ARG A 345 4.88 6.44 13.96
CA ARG A 345 6.22 5.81 14.00
C ARG A 345 6.69 5.54 15.44
N GLY A 346 5.80 5.59 16.41
CA GLY A 346 6.22 5.37 17.80
C GLY A 346 5.06 5.21 18.76
N PRO A 347 4.57 6.27 19.38
CA PRO A 347 3.54 6.15 20.38
C PRO A 347 2.23 5.65 19.79
N GLN A 348 1.52 4.82 20.53
CA GLN A 348 0.17 4.42 20.22
C GLN A 348 -0.79 5.56 20.58
N LEU A 349 -1.63 5.96 19.61
CA LEU A 349 -2.66 6.98 19.79
C LEU A 349 -4.04 6.33 19.77
N GLU A 350 -4.86 6.64 20.77
CA GLU A 350 -6.23 6.14 20.87
C GLU A 350 -7.19 7.35 20.94
N PRO A 351 -7.72 7.84 19.80
CA PRO A 351 -8.69 8.93 19.80
C PRO A 351 -10.04 8.48 20.34
N CYS A 352 -10.64 9.30 21.17
CA CYS A 352 -11.99 9.18 21.67
C CYS A 352 -12.71 10.49 21.44
N ILE A 353 -13.60 10.51 20.44
CA ILE A 353 -14.21 11.75 19.94
C ILE A 353 -15.71 11.69 20.22
N TYR A 354 -16.23 12.75 20.85
CA TYR A 354 -17.66 12.94 21.04
C TYR A 354 -18.14 14.20 20.31
N SER A 355 -19.23 14.06 19.60
CA SER A 355 -19.92 15.16 18.90
C SER A 355 -21.40 15.14 19.27
N GLY A 356 -21.90 16.22 19.89
CA GLY A 356 -23.30 16.29 20.35
C GLY A 356 -23.68 15.14 21.30
N GLY A 357 -22.73 14.64 22.10
CA GLY A 357 -22.93 13.49 23.02
C GLY A 357 -22.82 12.10 22.36
N ARG A 358 -22.63 12.01 21.04
CA ARG A 358 -22.43 10.77 20.31
C ARG A 358 -20.95 10.52 20.04
N GLN A 359 -20.48 9.32 20.27
CA GLN A 359 -19.11 8.92 19.90
C GLN A 359 -19.01 8.78 18.38
N ILE A 360 -17.92 9.33 17.81
CA ILE A 360 -17.56 9.24 16.39
C ILE A 360 -16.08 8.83 16.26
N LEU A 361 -15.69 8.46 15.05
CA LEU A 361 -14.33 8.04 14.70
C LEU A 361 -13.67 9.04 13.73
N PRO A 362 -12.35 9.05 13.59
CA PRO A 362 -11.71 9.67 12.46
C PRO A 362 -12.36 9.21 11.14
N GLY A 363 -12.52 10.12 10.19
CA GLY A 363 -13.25 9.90 8.95
C GLY A 363 -14.76 10.12 9.04
N ASP A 364 -15.35 10.21 10.22
CA ASP A 364 -16.78 10.40 10.37
C ASP A 364 -17.20 11.87 10.18
N GLN A 365 -18.41 12.02 9.68
CA GLN A 365 -19.08 13.32 9.56
C GLN A 365 -19.74 13.70 10.89
N VAL A 366 -19.44 14.90 11.36
CA VAL A 366 -20.14 15.56 12.47
C VAL A 366 -21.52 16.01 11.99
N SER A 367 -22.56 15.56 12.68
CA SER A 367 -23.93 16.00 12.42
C SER A 367 -24.13 17.40 12.98
N MET A 368 -24.30 18.39 12.10
CA MET A 368 -24.51 19.78 12.48
C MET A 368 -25.99 20.08 12.77
N ASP A 369 -26.22 20.97 13.71
CA ASP A 369 -27.53 21.58 13.94
C ASP A 369 -27.49 23.01 13.38
N ALA A 370 -28.49 23.38 12.55
CA ALA A 370 -28.55 24.69 11.93
C ALA A 370 -28.82 25.82 12.95
N GLN A 371 -29.38 25.48 14.13
CA GLN A 371 -29.83 26.44 15.14
C GLN A 371 -29.03 26.42 16.44
N ALA A 372 -28.17 25.40 16.62
CA ALA A 372 -27.41 25.21 17.86
C ALA A 372 -25.94 24.90 17.60
N ALA A 373 -25.09 25.30 18.54
CA ALA A 373 -23.70 24.87 18.57
C ALA A 373 -23.59 23.37 18.89
N VAL A 374 -22.77 22.66 18.13
CA VAL A 374 -22.49 21.23 18.35
C VAL A 374 -21.19 21.11 19.12
N PRO A 375 -21.23 20.68 20.40
CA PRO A 375 -20.02 20.51 21.21
C PRO A 375 -19.22 19.31 20.68
N ILE A 376 -17.91 19.49 20.58
CA ILE A 376 -16.94 18.48 20.21
C ILE A 376 -15.93 18.33 21.34
N ARG A 377 -15.81 17.13 21.87
CA ARG A 377 -14.75 16.75 22.78
C ARG A 377 -13.84 15.74 22.09
N TYR A 378 -12.60 16.13 21.82
CA TYR A 378 -11.61 15.31 21.18
C TYR A 378 -10.51 14.94 22.18
N SER A 379 -10.55 13.74 22.71
CA SER A 379 -9.52 13.18 23.60
C SER A 379 -8.63 12.21 22.85
N ILE A 380 -7.34 12.24 23.12
CA ILE A 380 -6.35 11.29 22.58
C ILE A 380 -5.56 10.74 23.74
N ALA A 381 -5.72 9.44 24.00
CA ALA A 381 -4.82 8.74 24.90
C ALA A 381 -3.55 8.33 24.15
N ILE A 382 -2.40 8.73 24.68
CA ILE A 382 -1.09 8.39 24.12
C ILE A 382 -0.41 7.40 25.06
N LYS A 383 0.24 6.37 24.48
CA LYS A 383 1.03 5.37 25.21
C LYS A 383 2.37 5.15 24.54
N GLY A 384 3.43 4.95 25.32
CA GLY A 384 4.76 4.63 24.83
C GLY A 384 5.53 5.84 24.33
N ILE A 385 5.37 6.99 24.97
CA ILE A 385 6.14 8.21 24.67
C ILE A 385 7.61 7.97 24.95
N LYS A 386 8.44 8.25 23.96
CA LYS A 386 9.91 8.14 24.05
C LYS A 386 10.61 9.49 24.13
N GLU A 387 9.98 10.55 23.69
CA GLU A 387 10.51 11.91 23.67
C GLU A 387 9.39 12.94 23.92
N LYS A 388 9.79 14.12 24.34
CA LYS A 388 8.85 15.24 24.50
C LYS A 388 8.37 15.71 23.13
N GLY A 389 7.12 16.17 23.11
CA GLY A 389 6.52 16.65 21.89
C GLY A 389 5.27 17.46 22.13
N LYS A 390 4.48 17.62 21.11
CA LYS A 390 3.19 18.29 21.18
C LYS A 390 2.15 17.61 20.26
N LEU A 391 0.92 17.59 20.72
CA LEU A 391 -0.25 17.37 19.87
C LEU A 391 -0.73 18.71 19.34
N ILE A 392 -1.03 18.73 18.06
CA ILE A 392 -1.55 19.93 17.37
C ILE A 392 -2.87 19.55 16.70
N TRP A 393 -3.95 20.22 17.09
CA TRP A 393 -5.23 20.13 16.39
C TRP A 393 -5.28 21.21 15.30
N LEU A 394 -5.54 20.77 14.05
CA LEU A 394 -5.59 21.64 12.88
C LEU A 394 -7.00 21.66 12.31
N LEU A 395 -7.63 22.83 12.37
CA LEU A 395 -8.93 23.10 11.73
C LEU A 395 -8.69 23.74 10.37
N ASN A 396 -9.15 23.07 9.31
CA ASN A 396 -8.96 23.54 7.93
C ASN A 396 -7.47 23.77 7.59
N GLY A 397 -6.60 22.87 8.06
CA GLY A 397 -5.15 22.98 7.87
C GLY A 397 -4.42 23.96 8.80
N LEU A 398 -5.14 24.74 9.62
CA LEU A 398 -4.54 25.73 10.50
C LEU A 398 -4.56 25.27 11.97
N PRO A 399 -3.45 25.43 12.72
CA PRO A 399 -3.40 25.11 14.13
C PRO A 399 -4.41 25.92 14.94
N VAL A 400 -5.24 25.24 15.74
CA VAL A 400 -6.24 25.87 16.62
C VAL A 400 -6.01 25.57 18.09
N PHE A 401 -5.28 24.48 18.38
CA PHE A 401 -4.94 24.12 19.76
C PHE A 401 -3.66 23.27 19.78
N GLU A 402 -2.82 23.45 20.80
CA GLU A 402 -1.63 22.66 21.07
C GLU A 402 -1.62 22.16 22.52
N ALA A 403 -1.25 20.91 22.72
CA ALA A 403 -1.00 20.32 24.03
C ALA A 403 0.43 19.77 24.11
N ILE A 404 1.16 20.14 25.16
CA ILE A 404 2.51 19.61 25.40
C ILE A 404 2.40 18.15 25.86
N VAL A 405 3.13 17.28 25.20
CA VAL A 405 3.17 15.84 25.46
C VAL A 405 4.51 15.49 26.13
N ASN A 406 4.45 15.18 27.43
CA ASN A 406 5.61 14.82 28.23
C ASN A 406 5.56 13.40 28.80
N GLU A 407 4.36 12.82 28.88
CA GLU A 407 4.10 11.52 29.53
C GLU A 407 2.89 10.81 28.86
N ASP A 408 2.77 9.55 29.09
CA ASP A 408 1.60 8.78 28.70
C ASP A 408 0.35 9.32 29.39
N GLY A 409 -0.74 9.46 28.67
CA GLY A 409 -1.98 9.95 29.24
C GLY A 409 -2.96 10.51 28.20
N PRO A 410 -4.13 10.98 28.68
CA PRO A 410 -5.11 11.61 27.83
C PRO A 410 -4.83 13.11 27.65
N TYR A 411 -4.91 13.56 26.40
CA TYR A 411 -4.87 14.98 26.02
C TYR A 411 -6.19 15.35 25.38
N VAL A 412 -6.79 16.46 25.83
CA VAL A 412 -8.18 16.81 25.49
C VAL A 412 -8.24 18.19 24.86
N TYR A 413 -8.92 18.26 23.72
CA TYR A 413 -9.37 19.50 23.09
C TYR A 413 -10.90 19.55 23.06
N GLU A 414 -11.48 20.65 23.52
CA GLU A 414 -12.91 20.90 23.50
C GLU A 414 -13.20 22.14 22.68
N THR A 415 -14.21 22.06 21.82
CA THR A 415 -14.64 23.14 20.95
C THR A 415 -16.13 23.02 20.63
N GLU A 416 -16.67 24.04 20.02
CA GLU A 416 -18.05 24.03 19.50
C GLU A 416 -18.03 24.40 18.03
N TRP A 417 -18.78 23.66 17.22
CA TRP A 417 -18.97 23.98 15.81
C TRP A 417 -20.37 24.55 15.59
N THR A 418 -20.43 25.65 14.82
CA THR A 418 -21.67 26.38 14.49
C THR A 418 -21.76 26.64 13.00
N GLY A 419 -22.97 26.82 12.49
CA GLY A 419 -23.22 27.25 11.11
C GLY A 419 -23.01 26.14 10.08
N GLU A 420 -23.09 26.52 8.81
CA GLU A 420 -23.15 25.63 7.64
C GLU A 420 -21.83 25.55 6.86
N ALA A 421 -20.75 26.19 7.34
CA ALA A 421 -19.48 26.16 6.63
C ALA A 421 -18.86 24.78 6.65
N TYR A 422 -18.30 24.37 5.51
CA TYR A 422 -17.47 23.15 5.43
C TYR A 422 -16.24 23.32 6.30
N ARG A 423 -15.91 22.28 7.06
CA ARG A 423 -14.73 22.25 7.92
C ARG A 423 -14.26 20.82 8.17
N TRP A 424 -12.97 20.68 8.46
CA TRP A 424 -12.36 19.43 8.91
C TRP A 424 -11.34 19.70 10.01
N LEU A 425 -11.20 18.75 10.93
CA LEU A 425 -10.27 18.81 12.06
C LEU A 425 -9.43 17.53 12.09
N ARG A 426 -8.14 17.68 11.90
CA ARG A 426 -7.15 16.60 12.02
C ARG A 426 -6.15 16.88 13.12
N VAL A 427 -5.34 15.88 13.49
CA VAL A 427 -4.35 16.01 14.55
C VAL A 427 -3.00 15.53 14.09
N GLU A 428 -1.95 16.24 14.49
CA GLU A 428 -0.56 15.82 14.37
C GLU A 428 0.06 15.66 15.75
N HIS A 429 0.93 14.66 15.91
CA HIS A 429 1.87 14.57 17.00
C HIS A 429 3.26 14.87 16.46
N ARG A 430 3.92 15.86 17.03
CA ARG A 430 5.27 16.28 16.62
C ARG A 430 6.20 16.28 17.81
N SER A 431 7.49 15.99 17.56
CA SER A 431 8.56 16.14 18.55
C SER A 431 8.73 17.61 18.96
N GLU A 432 9.52 17.87 19.99
CA GLU A 432 9.88 19.25 20.39
C GLU A 432 10.65 20.01 19.29
N TYR A 433 11.27 19.28 18.34
CA TYR A 433 11.98 19.84 17.19
C TYR A 433 11.08 20.00 15.95
N GLY A 434 9.79 19.66 16.06
CA GLY A 434 8.83 19.76 14.97
C GLY A 434 8.75 18.55 14.05
N THR A 435 9.55 17.51 14.27
CA THR A 435 9.49 16.28 13.47
C THR A 435 8.15 15.58 13.63
N LEU A 436 7.54 15.15 12.54
CA LEU A 436 6.31 14.37 12.56
C LEU A 436 6.53 13.03 13.26
N LEU A 437 5.69 12.68 14.22
CA LEU A 437 5.69 11.41 14.95
C LEU A 437 4.43 10.59 14.69
N ALA A 438 3.30 11.27 14.46
CA ALA A 438 2.03 10.64 14.11
C ALA A 438 1.06 11.66 13.52
N PHE A 439 0.02 11.17 12.81
CA PHE A 439 -1.14 11.97 12.47
C PHE A 439 -2.42 11.13 12.51
N ILE A 440 -3.54 11.80 12.72
CA ILE A 440 -4.90 11.21 12.76
C ILE A 440 -5.72 11.85 11.66
N ASN A 441 -6.41 11.01 10.89
CA ASN A 441 -7.32 11.46 9.83
C ASN A 441 -8.44 12.38 10.36
N PRO A 442 -8.95 13.29 9.52
CA PRO A 442 -9.91 14.29 9.95
C PRO A 442 -11.29 13.73 10.33
N ILE A 443 -11.96 14.40 11.26
CA ILE A 443 -13.43 14.50 11.30
C ILE A 443 -13.87 15.73 10.53
N TYR A 444 -15.08 15.76 9.99
CA TYR A 444 -15.53 16.87 9.15
C TYR A 444 -17.02 17.19 9.31
N ALA A 445 -17.43 18.37 8.88
CA ALA A 445 -18.83 18.79 8.84
C ALA A 445 -19.16 19.51 7.53
N ASN A 446 -20.45 19.49 7.16
CA ASN A 446 -21.01 20.20 6.01
C ASN A 446 -20.19 20.00 4.73
N PRO A 447 -20.01 18.73 4.26
CA PRO A 447 -19.15 18.43 3.12
C PRO A 447 -19.61 19.17 1.87
N ILE A 448 -18.64 19.73 1.15
CA ILE A 448 -18.84 20.29 -0.18
C ILE A 448 -18.55 19.23 -1.25
N GLY A 449 -19.15 19.39 -2.43
CA GLY A 449 -18.79 18.58 -3.58
C GLY A 449 -17.39 18.96 -4.08
N CYS A 450 -16.62 17.96 -4.52
CA CYS A 450 -15.39 18.20 -5.23
C CYS A 450 -15.66 18.27 -6.73
N ALA A 451 -15.22 19.33 -7.41
CA ALA A 451 -15.09 19.32 -8.86
C ALA A 451 -13.94 18.37 -9.28
N SER A 452 -13.90 17.95 -10.54
CA SER A 452 -12.72 17.25 -11.07
C SER A 452 -11.47 18.07 -10.73
N LEU A 453 -10.46 17.39 -10.18
CA LEU A 453 -9.27 18.01 -9.61
C LEU A 453 -8.06 17.21 -10.07
N THR A 454 -7.22 17.82 -10.90
CA THR A 454 -6.00 17.19 -11.39
C THR A 454 -4.83 17.44 -10.44
N TRP A 455 -3.80 16.60 -10.56
CA TRP A 455 -2.56 16.76 -9.82
C TRP A 455 -1.93 18.14 -10.05
N GLU A 456 -1.81 18.57 -11.32
CA GLU A 456 -1.17 19.85 -11.66
C GLU A 456 -1.92 21.06 -11.09
N GLU A 457 -3.27 21.03 -11.06
CA GLU A 457 -4.07 22.11 -10.49
C GLU A 457 -3.83 22.28 -8.98
N VAL A 458 -3.70 21.19 -8.25
CA VAL A 458 -3.44 21.24 -6.80
C VAL A 458 -1.98 21.59 -6.53
N ASN A 459 -1.06 20.93 -7.23
CA ASN A 459 0.38 21.09 -7.01
C ASN A 459 0.90 22.48 -7.39
N ALA A 460 0.24 23.18 -8.31
CA ALA A 460 0.60 24.54 -8.70
C ALA A 460 0.34 25.59 -7.59
N GLU A 461 -0.45 25.25 -6.57
CA GLU A 461 -0.78 26.15 -5.46
C GLU A 461 0.03 25.89 -4.19
N LEU A 462 0.85 24.81 -4.17
CA LEU A 462 1.75 24.41 -3.07
C LEU A 462 3.17 24.89 -3.30
#